data_e0470a5ca4c1670fa68493a34b696f0d
#
_entry.id   e0470a5ca4c1670fa68493a34b696f0d
#
_cell.length_a   1.000
_cell.length_b   1.000
_cell.length_c   1.000
_cell.angle_alpha   90.00
_cell.angle_beta   90.00
_cell.angle_gamma   90.00
#
_symmetry.space_group_name_H-M   'P 1'
#
loop_
_entity.id
_entity.type
_entity.pdbx_description
1 polymer ?
#
loop_
_entity_poly.entity_id
_entity_poly.type
_entity_poly.pdbx_seq_one_letter_code
_entity_poly.pdbx_strand_id
1 'polypeptide(L)'
;MFTREISATRSATGAQEDLVDNLEQLINMEKVTVISGDMNICLDKHPNCLLSTALKDLGFDQLVTSPTHKAGGRIDHLYLRDPDSLLASFHVMSYVPYYSDHDALCLSMTPKVSYFI
;
A
#
# COMPACT_ATOMS: atom_id res chain seq x y z
N MET A 1 12.08 15.27 -2.29
CA MET A 1 11.48 14.00 -1.89
C MET A 1 11.36 13.07 -3.06
N PHE A 2 11.68 11.83 -2.86
CA PHE A 2 11.67 10.82 -3.91
C PHE A 2 10.56 9.77 -3.70
N THR A 3 9.55 10.12 -2.92
CA THR A 3 8.41 9.25 -2.65
C THR A 3 7.28 9.57 -3.59
N ARG A 4 6.67 8.54 -4.13
CA ARG A 4 5.46 8.64 -4.93
C ARG A 4 4.34 7.89 -4.21
N GLU A 5 3.19 8.53 -4.11
CA GLU A 5 2.01 7.91 -3.53
C GLU A 5 0.91 7.78 -4.58
N ILE A 6 0.28 6.62 -4.61
CA ILE A 6 -0.83 6.33 -5.50
C ILE A 6 -1.94 5.75 -4.64
N SER A 7 -3.15 6.26 -4.80
CA SER A 7 -4.31 5.83 -4.03
C SER A 7 -5.41 5.30 -4.93
N ALA A 8 -6.14 4.31 -4.41
CA ALA A 8 -7.33 3.78 -5.06
C ALA A 8 -8.40 3.52 -4.01
N THR A 9 -9.66 3.74 -4.36
CA THR A 9 -10.77 3.68 -3.41
C THR A 9 -11.71 2.51 -3.61
N ARG A 10 -11.54 1.73 -4.66
CA ARG A 10 -12.38 0.56 -4.89
C ARG A 10 -11.68 -0.43 -5.79
N SER A 11 -12.15 -1.69 -5.72
CA SER A 11 -11.76 -2.69 -6.68
C SER A 11 -12.86 -3.72 -6.89
N ALA A 12 -13.13 -4.01 -8.14
CA ALA A 12 -13.78 -5.21 -8.62
C ALA A 12 -12.76 -5.88 -9.54
N THR A 13 -13.03 -7.08 -10.05
CA THR A 13 -12.04 -7.81 -10.84
C THR A 13 -11.50 -6.98 -12.02
N GLY A 14 -12.38 -6.34 -12.79
CA GLY A 14 -11.96 -5.48 -13.90
C GLY A 14 -11.20 -4.24 -13.44
N ALA A 15 -11.60 -3.65 -12.30
CA ALA A 15 -10.90 -2.51 -11.73
C ALA A 15 -9.50 -2.89 -11.23
N GLN A 16 -9.31 -4.11 -10.74
CA GLN A 16 -7.98 -4.59 -10.35
C GLN A 16 -7.06 -4.69 -11.56
N GLU A 17 -7.55 -5.23 -12.67
CA GLU A 17 -6.78 -5.34 -13.92
C GLU A 17 -6.38 -3.97 -14.44
N ASP A 18 -7.31 -3.03 -14.47
CA ASP A 18 -7.04 -1.66 -14.91
C ASP A 18 -6.04 -0.96 -14.02
N LEU A 19 -6.16 -1.15 -12.72
CA LEU A 19 -5.23 -0.56 -11.75
C LEU A 19 -3.83 -1.12 -11.95
N VAL A 20 -3.70 -2.44 -12.08
CA VAL A 20 -2.40 -3.09 -12.27
C VAL A 20 -1.75 -2.61 -13.56
N ASP A 21 -2.51 -2.55 -14.66
CA ASP A 21 -1.98 -2.07 -15.95
C ASP A 21 -1.47 -0.63 -15.86
N ASN A 22 -2.21 0.23 -15.18
CA ASN A 22 -1.79 1.60 -14.98
C ASN A 22 -0.56 1.71 -14.08
N LEU A 23 -0.49 0.90 -13.04
CA LEU A 23 0.63 0.90 -12.11
C LEU A 23 1.92 0.41 -12.77
N GLU A 24 1.86 -0.57 -13.63
CA GLU A 24 3.04 -1.08 -14.34
C GLU A 24 3.71 0.02 -15.15
N GLN A 25 2.94 0.97 -15.69
CA GLN A 25 3.49 2.10 -16.41
C GLN A 25 4.13 3.13 -15.50
N LEU A 26 3.66 3.23 -14.26
CA LEU A 26 4.12 4.23 -13.30
C LEU A 26 5.32 3.76 -12.48
N ILE A 27 5.48 2.45 -12.31
CA ILE A 27 6.47 1.86 -11.42
C ILE A 27 7.84 1.70 -12.08
N ASN A 28 8.02 2.17 -13.28
CA ASN A 28 9.31 2.15 -13.96
C ASN A 28 10.25 3.19 -13.35
N MET A 29 10.36 3.22 -12.01
CA MET A 29 11.15 4.23 -11.32
C MET A 29 11.89 3.64 -10.14
N GLU A 30 13.10 4.15 -9.92
CA GLU A 30 13.96 3.80 -8.79
C GLU A 30 13.61 4.61 -7.55
N LYS A 31 12.33 4.91 -7.36
CA LYS A 31 11.87 5.73 -6.24
C LYS A 31 11.08 4.91 -5.25
N VAL A 32 11.10 5.36 -4.00
CA VAL A 32 10.19 4.83 -3.00
C VAL A 32 8.76 5.11 -3.45
N THR A 33 7.94 4.08 -3.53
CA THR A 33 6.57 4.19 -4.02
C THR A 33 5.63 3.60 -2.99
N VAL A 34 4.57 4.33 -2.68
CA VAL A 34 3.52 3.89 -1.75
C VAL A 34 2.21 3.84 -2.50
N ILE A 35 1.49 2.75 -2.37
CA ILE A 35 0.14 2.58 -2.90
C ILE A 35 -0.77 2.29 -1.73
N SER A 36 -1.80 3.10 -1.55
CA SER A 36 -2.74 2.91 -0.46
C SER A 36 -4.17 3.22 -0.88
N GLY A 37 -5.12 2.63 -0.21
CA GLY A 37 -6.52 2.90 -0.41
C GLY A 37 -7.43 1.79 0.06
N ASP A 38 -8.73 2.07 0.00
CA ASP A 38 -9.77 1.09 0.22
C ASP A 38 -9.93 0.27 -1.07
N MET A 39 -9.42 -0.93 -1.07
CA MET A 39 -9.48 -1.82 -2.23
C MET A 39 -10.75 -2.66 -2.25
N ASN A 40 -11.51 -2.62 -1.18
CA ASN A 40 -12.73 -3.41 -0.98
C ASN A 40 -12.52 -4.92 -1.21
N ILE A 41 -11.33 -5.40 -0.92
CA ILE A 41 -10.96 -6.81 -0.98
C ILE A 41 -10.34 -7.16 0.36
N CYS A 42 -10.92 -8.12 1.06
CA CYS A 42 -10.36 -8.56 2.33
C CYS A 42 -9.16 -9.46 2.10
N LEU A 43 -7.97 -9.03 2.55
CA LEU A 43 -6.74 -9.79 2.40
C LEU A 43 -6.75 -11.10 3.19
N ASP A 44 -7.53 -11.18 4.27
CA ASP A 44 -7.64 -12.41 5.04
C ASP A 44 -8.43 -13.49 4.29
N LYS A 45 -9.41 -13.07 3.50
CA LYS A 45 -10.23 -13.99 2.70
C LYS A 45 -9.62 -14.26 1.32
N HIS A 46 -8.91 -13.26 0.77
CA HIS A 46 -8.36 -13.32 -0.57
C HIS A 46 -6.89 -12.87 -0.57
N PRO A 47 -6.00 -13.62 0.10
CA PRO A 47 -4.59 -13.22 0.23
C PRO A 47 -3.85 -13.21 -1.10
N ASN A 48 -4.32 -13.97 -2.07
CA ASN A 48 -3.71 -14.07 -3.40
C ASN A 48 -4.58 -13.43 -4.49
N CYS A 49 -5.29 -12.35 -4.16
CA CYS A 49 -6.05 -11.62 -5.16
C CYS A 49 -5.11 -11.08 -6.25
N LEU A 50 -5.67 -10.75 -7.42
CA LEU A 50 -4.90 -10.26 -8.55
C LEU A 50 -4.02 -9.06 -8.17
N LEU A 51 -4.60 -8.10 -7.46
CA LEU A 51 -3.88 -6.89 -7.05
C LEU A 51 -2.67 -7.21 -6.17
N SER A 52 -2.87 -7.98 -5.10
CA SER A 52 -1.76 -8.26 -4.18
C SER A 52 -0.68 -9.11 -4.82
N THR A 53 -1.06 -10.07 -5.66
CA THR A 53 -0.10 -10.90 -6.38
C THR A 53 0.73 -10.09 -7.36
N ALA A 54 0.07 -9.24 -8.14
CA ALA A 54 0.75 -8.40 -9.12
C ALA A 54 1.70 -7.40 -8.46
N LEU A 55 1.27 -6.77 -7.37
CA LEU A 55 2.12 -5.82 -6.66
C LEU A 55 3.30 -6.50 -5.99
N LYS A 56 3.12 -7.70 -5.47
CA LYS A 56 4.21 -8.48 -4.91
C LYS A 56 5.25 -8.80 -6.00
N ASP A 57 4.81 -9.20 -7.18
CA ASP A 57 5.69 -9.48 -8.31
C ASP A 57 6.45 -8.23 -8.77
N LEU A 58 5.87 -7.05 -8.57
CA LEU A 58 6.52 -5.78 -8.88
C LEU A 58 7.43 -5.27 -7.74
N GLY A 59 7.57 -6.04 -6.67
CA GLY A 59 8.48 -5.70 -5.58
C GLY A 59 7.87 -4.92 -4.44
N PHE A 60 6.55 -4.89 -4.34
CA PHE A 60 5.86 -4.23 -3.21
C PHE A 60 5.69 -5.17 -2.04
N ASP A 61 5.80 -4.62 -0.84
CA ASP A 61 5.45 -5.29 0.40
C ASP A 61 4.10 -4.75 0.90
N GLN A 62 3.19 -5.64 1.25
CA GLN A 62 1.91 -5.28 1.84
C GLN A 62 2.08 -5.15 3.35
N LEU A 63 1.72 -4.00 3.92
CA LEU A 63 2.07 -3.64 5.29
C LEU A 63 0.91 -3.69 6.29
N VAL A 64 -0.32 -3.86 5.83
CA VAL A 64 -1.48 -3.92 6.73
C VAL A 64 -1.64 -5.33 7.26
N THR A 65 -1.55 -5.48 8.59
CA THR A 65 -1.55 -6.80 9.25
C THR A 65 -2.79 -7.09 10.10
N SER A 66 -3.66 -6.11 10.28
CA SER A 66 -4.87 -6.25 11.08
C SER A 66 -6.08 -5.68 10.36
N PRO A 67 -7.29 -6.09 10.73
CA PRO A 67 -8.50 -5.55 10.11
C PRO A 67 -8.58 -4.03 10.22
N THR A 68 -9.03 -3.39 9.14
CA THR A 68 -9.15 -1.93 9.03
C THR A 68 -10.58 -1.46 8.94
N HIS A 69 -11.52 -2.37 8.78
CA HIS A 69 -12.94 -2.06 8.70
C HIS A 69 -13.72 -2.98 9.63
N LYS A 70 -14.72 -2.42 10.32
CA LYS A 70 -15.50 -3.16 11.31
C LYS A 70 -16.24 -4.37 10.75
N ALA A 71 -16.70 -4.28 9.51
CA ALA A 71 -17.46 -5.32 8.86
C ALA A 71 -16.73 -5.97 7.68
N GLY A 72 -15.78 -5.28 7.06
CA GLY A 72 -15.11 -5.71 5.85
C GLY A 72 -13.74 -6.34 6.03
N GLY A 73 -13.21 -6.37 7.24
CA GLY A 73 -11.89 -6.94 7.51
C GLY A 73 -10.75 -6.07 6.98
N ARG A 74 -9.70 -6.69 6.42
CA ARG A 74 -8.53 -5.96 5.89
C ARG A 74 -8.77 -5.51 4.46
N ILE A 75 -9.64 -4.53 4.26
CA ILE A 75 -9.99 -4.01 2.94
C ILE A 75 -9.23 -2.75 2.56
N ASP A 76 -8.62 -2.08 3.51
CA ASP A 76 -7.71 -0.97 3.24
C ASP A 76 -6.30 -1.53 3.14
N HIS A 77 -5.67 -1.32 2.01
CA HIS A 77 -4.35 -1.86 1.72
C HIS A 77 -3.30 -0.77 1.73
N LEU A 78 -2.08 -1.15 2.07
CA LEU A 78 -0.92 -0.28 1.99
C LEU A 78 0.25 -1.09 1.47
N TYR A 79 0.81 -0.66 0.36
CA TYR A 79 1.93 -1.33 -0.28
C TYR A 79 3.11 -0.36 -0.37
N LEU A 80 4.30 -0.87 -0.09
CA LEU A 80 5.53 -0.09 -0.13
C LEU A 80 6.55 -0.80 -1.03
N ARG A 81 7.17 -0.04 -1.91
CA ARG A 81 8.28 -0.50 -2.74
C ARG A 81 9.47 0.42 -2.54
N ASP A 82 10.59 -0.15 -2.13
CA ASP A 82 11.85 0.56 -1.92
C ASP A 82 12.96 -0.19 -2.64
N PRO A 83 13.05 -0.08 -3.98
CA PRO A 83 13.93 -0.91 -4.79
C PRO A 83 15.42 -0.70 -4.51
N ASP A 84 15.80 0.50 -4.09
CA ASP A 84 17.19 0.85 -3.85
C ASP A 84 17.54 0.87 -2.37
N SER A 85 16.65 0.36 -1.52
CA SER A 85 16.85 0.33 -0.07
C SER A 85 17.20 1.69 0.51
N LEU A 86 16.46 2.70 0.09
CA LEU A 86 16.69 4.09 0.53
C LEU A 86 16.18 4.36 1.94
N LEU A 87 15.31 3.51 2.46
CA LEU A 87 14.74 3.66 3.79
C LEU A 87 15.56 2.89 4.83
N ALA A 88 15.88 3.56 5.92
CA ALA A 88 16.49 2.91 7.08
C ALA A 88 15.45 2.12 7.87
N SER A 89 14.25 2.65 7.96
CA SER A 89 13.14 2.01 8.65
C SER A 89 11.81 2.53 8.16
N PHE A 90 10.77 1.74 8.35
CA PHE A 90 9.40 2.15 8.13
C PHE A 90 8.50 1.36 9.06
N HIS A 91 7.36 1.93 9.42
CA HIS A 91 6.32 1.19 10.14
C HIS A 91 4.96 1.81 9.92
N VAL A 92 3.94 0.98 10.09
CA VAL A 92 2.55 1.36 9.92
C VAL A 92 1.87 1.34 11.28
N MET A 93 1.08 2.38 11.52
CA MET A 93 0.19 2.44 12.67
C MET A 93 -1.24 2.58 12.18
N SER A 94 -2.18 2.01 12.91
CA SER A 94 -3.60 2.20 12.63
C SER A 94 -4.27 2.82 13.82
N TYR A 95 -5.27 3.67 13.54
CA TYR A 95 -6.08 4.35 14.55
C TYR A 95 -7.54 4.03 14.31
N VAL A 96 -8.30 3.91 15.38
CA VAL A 96 -9.74 3.67 15.32
C VAL A 96 -10.46 5.00 15.54
N PRO A 97 -10.79 5.76 14.48
CA PRO A 97 -11.52 6.99 14.64
C PRO A 97 -12.99 6.69 14.98
N TYR A 98 -13.54 7.46 15.89
CA TYR A 98 -14.93 7.24 16.33
C TYR A 98 -15.97 7.63 15.29
N TYR A 99 -15.57 8.33 14.23
CA TYR A 99 -16.47 8.84 13.22
C TYR A 99 -16.47 8.03 11.92
N SER A 100 -15.75 6.93 11.87
CA SER A 100 -15.64 6.12 10.66
C SER A 100 -15.65 4.62 10.98
N ASP A 101 -16.09 3.82 10.01
CA ASP A 101 -16.00 2.37 10.06
C ASP A 101 -14.62 1.86 9.65
N HIS A 102 -13.78 2.71 9.06
CA HIS A 102 -12.43 2.39 8.68
C HIS A 102 -11.42 2.91 9.69
N ASP A 103 -10.37 2.15 9.93
CA ASP A 103 -9.23 2.64 10.68
C ASP A 103 -8.44 3.62 9.79
N ALA A 104 -7.86 4.61 10.42
CA ALA A 104 -6.91 5.48 9.75
C ALA A 104 -5.54 4.80 9.76
N LEU A 105 -4.88 4.78 8.60
CA LEU A 105 -3.55 4.21 8.46
C LEU A 105 -2.52 5.33 8.36
N CYS A 106 -1.41 5.15 9.05
CA CYS A 106 -0.29 6.08 9.02
C CYS A 106 0.99 5.31 8.75
N LEU A 107 1.71 5.70 7.71
CA LEU A 107 3.01 5.13 7.38
C LEU A 107 4.11 6.11 7.73
N SER A 108 5.02 5.69 8.60
CA SER A 108 6.23 6.44 8.92
C SER A 108 7.41 5.85 8.17
N MET A 109 8.20 6.71 7.54
CA MET A 109 9.38 6.31 6.79
C MET A 109 10.56 7.16 7.19
N THR A 110 11.72 6.53 7.41
CA THR A 110 12.96 7.21 7.74
C THR A 110 14.00 6.90 6.68
N PRO A 111 14.52 7.91 5.97
CA PRO A 111 15.58 7.67 4.98
C PRO A 111 16.88 7.28 5.65
N LYS A 112 17.72 6.51 4.94
CA LYS A 112 19.01 6.08 5.44
C LYS A 112 19.99 7.22 5.57
N VAL A 113 19.92 8.18 4.66
CA VAL A 113 20.94 9.20 4.59
C VAL A 113 20.49 10.50 5.05
N SER A 114 21.37 11.04 5.67
CA SER A 114 21.26 12.40 5.89
C SER A 114 22.55 13.08 5.78
N TYR A 115 22.98 13.76 5.17
CA TYR A 115 23.98 14.43 5.21
C TYR A 115 24.33 15.25 4.52
N PHE A 116 24.65 15.76 4.74
CA PHE A 116 25.01 16.41 4.67
C PHE A 116 25.85 16.84 4.86
N ILE A 117 26.29 17.32 4.58
CA ILE A 117 27.08 17.92 4.92
C ILE A 117 27.42 18.82 4.79
#